data_e556dbdc7b6d93200ff83976e641fc3f
#
_entry.id   e556dbdc7b6d93200ff83976e641fc3f
#
_cell.length_a   1.000
_cell.length_b   1.000
_cell.length_c   1.000
_cell.angle_alpha   90.00
_cell.angle_beta   90.00
_cell.angle_gamma   90.00
#
_symmetry.space_group_name_H-M   'P 1'
#
loop_
_entity.id
_entity.type
_entity.pdbx_description
1 polymer ?
#
loop_
_entity_poly.entity_id
_entity_poly.type
_entity_poly.pdbx_seq_one_letter_code
_entity_poly.pdbx_strand_id
1 'polypeptide(L)'
;MKYLSLFLLLVFSLSACTSDADNYATEAETAAAEPAGIAGNLDNPLGVQLWSFREKAQSGPEAMLAMVHDMGFRHVESAGMYDMTADEFAAAIKDAGLSVSSMHVSHDDLTNDMETVVANAKAVGAEYVGIAWYPREAGNFTEETARQAIADFNAFGKSLKDAGLKFFYHNHGYEPSPYGDGTLLDLIIDETDPELVTFEMDVLWTWLPNVDPVALIERHPGRFKLMHIKDMKPGLERGSLSGGLPEEDKSVIGEGQVDWPALLQAAEADGFEHYYLEDESTDPVGNAPKSVSYLTGITY
;
A
#
# COMPACT_ATOMS: atom_id res chain seq x y z
N MET A 1 -37.82 82.45 -19.13
CA MET A 1 -38.49 82.49 -17.83
C MET A 1 -37.76 81.50 -16.97
N LYS A 2 -36.74 81.84 -16.25
CA LYS A 2 -36.62 82.24 -14.85
C LYS A 2 -37.27 81.23 -13.89
N TYR A 3 -36.42 80.50 -13.18
CA TYR A 3 -36.48 80.25 -11.74
C TYR A 3 -35.19 79.44 -11.42
N LEU A 4 -34.30 79.91 -10.80
CA LEU A 4 -33.87 80.39 -9.49
C LEU A 4 -33.67 79.23 -8.49
N SER A 5 -32.41 79.11 -8.20
CA SER A 5 -31.77 78.17 -7.24
C SER A 5 -32.22 78.35 -5.80
N LEU A 6 -32.20 77.32 -5.02
CA LEU A 6 -32.00 77.40 -3.58
C LEU A 6 -31.07 76.31 -3.11
N PHE A 7 -29.86 76.68 -2.68
CA PHE A 7 -28.90 75.83 -1.98
C PHE A 7 -29.36 75.69 -0.53
N LEU A 8 -29.50 74.41 -0.09
CA LEU A 8 -29.64 74.16 1.33
C LEU A 8 -28.44 73.34 1.76
N LEU A 9 -27.52 73.93 2.52
CA LEU A 9 -26.45 73.21 3.22
C LEU A 9 -27.05 72.45 4.41
N LEU A 10 -26.93 71.14 4.37
CA LEU A 10 -27.08 70.34 5.58
C LEU A 10 -25.72 69.90 6.05
N VAL A 11 -25.33 70.38 7.22
CA VAL A 11 -24.19 69.91 7.98
C VAL A 11 -24.60 68.61 8.63
N PHE A 12 -23.97 67.48 8.24
CA PHE A 12 -24.07 66.19 8.96
C PHE A 12 -22.83 66.05 9.80
N SER A 13 -23.06 65.99 11.11
CA SER A 13 -22.08 65.57 12.13
C SER A 13 -21.70 64.09 11.94
N LEU A 14 -20.41 63.86 11.81
CA LEU A 14 -19.86 62.47 11.88
C LEU A 14 -19.98 61.97 13.33
N SER A 15 -20.86 61.04 13.57
CA SER A 15 -20.74 60.13 14.71
C SER A 15 -19.92 58.94 14.29
N ALA A 16 -18.77 58.76 14.91
CA ALA A 16 -17.94 57.60 14.76
C ALA A 16 -18.66 56.40 15.44
N CYS A 17 -19.19 55.50 14.66
CA CYS A 17 -19.50 54.14 15.13
C CYS A 17 -18.26 53.28 14.94
N THR A 18 -17.64 52.87 16.03
CA THR A 18 -16.67 51.76 16.07
C THR A 18 -17.43 50.48 15.79
N SER A 19 -17.26 49.94 14.60
CA SER A 19 -17.69 48.58 14.32
C SER A 19 -16.62 47.65 14.85
N ASP A 20 -16.98 46.84 15.85
CA ASP A 20 -16.26 45.64 16.25
C ASP A 20 -16.17 44.72 15.01
N ALA A 21 -14.98 44.62 14.46
CA ALA A 21 -14.66 43.58 13.48
C ALA A 21 -14.53 42.28 14.24
N ASP A 22 -15.59 41.50 14.20
CA ASP A 22 -15.56 40.10 14.63
C ASP A 22 -14.43 39.38 13.90
N ASN A 23 -13.44 38.97 14.67
CA ASN A 23 -12.34 38.10 14.31
C ASN A 23 -12.92 36.73 14.00
N TYR A 24 -13.35 36.47 12.76
CA TYR A 24 -13.43 35.15 12.24
C TYR A 24 -11.99 34.67 11.94
N ALA A 25 -11.31 34.20 12.99
CA ALA A 25 -10.19 33.33 12.82
C ALA A 25 -10.75 32.04 12.21
N THR A 26 -10.53 31.85 10.90
CA THR A 26 -10.60 30.53 10.30
C THR A 26 -9.58 29.68 11.03
N GLU A 27 -10.03 28.80 11.91
CA GLU A 27 -9.24 27.67 12.36
C GLU A 27 -8.87 26.91 11.08
N ALA A 28 -7.64 27.12 10.62
CA ALA A 28 -7.01 26.19 9.71
C ALA A 28 -6.92 24.87 10.52
N GLU A 29 -7.74 23.92 10.15
CA GLU A 29 -7.64 22.55 10.59
C GLU A 29 -6.19 22.13 10.26
N THR A 30 -5.32 22.17 11.25
CA THR A 30 -3.97 21.62 11.12
C THR A 30 -4.20 20.13 10.95
N ALA A 31 -4.05 19.65 9.71
CA ALA A 31 -3.92 18.23 9.47
C ALA A 31 -2.91 17.72 10.50
N ALA A 32 -3.36 16.80 11.35
CA ALA A 32 -2.48 16.17 12.33
C ALA A 32 -1.32 15.57 11.52
N ALA A 33 -0.10 15.94 11.86
CA ALA A 33 1.07 15.35 11.22
C ALA A 33 0.97 13.84 11.41
N GLU A 34 1.10 13.10 10.32
CA GLU A 34 1.13 11.65 10.37
C GLU A 34 2.16 11.18 11.41
N PRO A 35 1.83 10.16 12.22
CA PRO A 35 2.76 9.68 13.23
C PRO A 35 4.03 9.18 12.55
N ALA A 36 5.19 9.70 12.99
CA ALA A 36 6.47 9.28 12.45
C ALA A 36 6.68 7.78 12.70
N GLY A 37 6.71 7.01 11.62
CA GLY A 37 6.99 5.57 11.64
C GLY A 37 8.49 5.26 11.58
N ILE A 38 8.81 3.99 11.30
CA ILE A 38 10.18 3.53 11.05
C ILE A 38 10.60 4.05 9.67
N ALA A 39 11.48 5.04 9.63
CA ALA A 39 11.93 5.64 8.36
C ALA A 39 13.35 5.18 7.96
N GLY A 40 14.29 5.14 8.90
CA GLY A 40 15.69 4.83 8.55
C GLY A 40 16.20 5.71 7.41
N ASN A 41 16.76 5.07 6.39
CA ASN A 41 17.23 5.72 5.16
C ASN A 41 16.24 5.56 3.98
N LEU A 42 15.05 4.98 4.21
CA LEU A 42 14.00 4.91 3.20
C LEU A 42 13.34 6.27 3.02
N ASP A 43 13.03 6.65 1.78
CA ASP A 43 12.31 7.89 1.47
C ASP A 43 10.90 7.91 2.08
N ASN A 44 10.27 6.73 2.20
CA ASN A 44 8.98 6.54 2.83
C ASN A 44 9.08 5.64 4.07
N PRO A 45 8.25 5.87 5.11
CA PRO A 45 8.26 5.05 6.31
C PRO A 45 7.97 3.57 6.01
N LEU A 46 8.72 2.69 6.67
CA LEU A 46 8.49 1.25 6.60
C LEU A 46 7.19 0.88 7.31
N GLY A 47 6.28 0.28 6.58
CA GLY A 47 5.08 -0.37 7.10
C GLY A 47 5.27 -1.87 7.32
N VAL A 48 4.17 -2.54 7.71
CA VAL A 48 4.14 -4.00 7.83
C VAL A 48 2.84 -4.56 7.25
N GLN A 49 2.95 -5.69 6.52
CA GLN A 49 1.80 -6.47 6.13
C GLN A 49 1.33 -7.33 7.31
N LEU A 50 0.06 -7.13 7.72
CA LEU A 50 -0.50 -7.78 8.92
C LEU A 50 -0.65 -9.30 8.82
N TRP A 51 -0.55 -9.86 7.61
CA TRP A 51 -0.49 -11.31 7.41
C TRP A 51 0.68 -11.96 8.17
N SER A 52 1.77 -11.24 8.37
CA SER A 52 2.92 -11.66 9.18
C SER A 52 2.49 -12.12 10.58
N PHE A 53 1.46 -11.51 11.13
CA PHE A 53 0.99 -11.76 12.50
C PHE A 53 -0.39 -12.43 12.57
N ARG A 54 -0.84 -13.08 11.49
CA ARG A 54 -2.15 -13.74 11.37
C ARG A 54 -2.48 -14.69 12.53
N GLU A 55 -1.46 -15.39 13.06
CA GLU A 55 -1.65 -16.28 14.20
C GLU A 55 -1.91 -15.51 15.52
N LYS A 56 -1.32 -14.33 15.65
CA LYS A 56 -1.56 -13.46 16.84
C LYS A 56 -2.96 -12.86 16.79
N ALA A 57 -3.47 -12.55 15.61
CA ALA A 57 -4.83 -12.05 15.42
C ALA A 57 -5.90 -13.02 15.94
N GLN A 58 -5.67 -14.34 15.89
CA GLN A 58 -6.57 -15.36 16.43
C GLN A 58 -6.78 -15.24 17.94
N SER A 59 -5.84 -14.64 18.67
CA SER A 59 -5.91 -14.43 20.13
C SER A 59 -6.49 -13.06 20.51
N GLY A 60 -6.72 -12.19 19.53
CA GLY A 60 -7.28 -10.83 19.68
C GLY A 60 -6.60 -9.86 18.74
N PRO A 61 -7.31 -9.37 17.72
CA PRO A 61 -6.72 -8.45 16.73
C PRO A 61 -6.23 -7.14 17.37
N GLU A 62 -6.88 -6.61 18.40
CA GLU A 62 -6.45 -5.38 19.07
C GLU A 62 -5.09 -5.58 19.78
N ALA A 63 -4.86 -6.75 20.38
CA ALA A 63 -3.57 -7.06 21.01
C ALA A 63 -2.46 -7.22 19.96
N MET A 64 -2.77 -7.79 18.80
CA MET A 64 -1.85 -7.85 17.65
C MET A 64 -1.50 -6.45 17.16
N LEU A 65 -2.48 -5.56 16.97
CA LEU A 65 -2.26 -4.19 16.52
C LEU A 65 -1.41 -3.39 17.51
N ALA A 66 -1.67 -3.53 18.83
CA ALA A 66 -0.84 -2.92 19.86
C ALA A 66 0.61 -3.42 19.80
N MET A 67 0.82 -4.74 19.62
CA MET A 67 2.14 -5.33 19.42
C MET A 67 2.86 -4.75 18.20
N VAL A 68 2.17 -4.59 17.08
CA VAL A 68 2.70 -3.98 15.84
C VAL A 68 3.14 -2.55 16.10
N HIS A 69 2.33 -1.75 16.80
CA HIS A 69 2.69 -0.41 17.21
C HIS A 69 3.94 -0.39 18.14
N ASP A 70 4.01 -1.31 19.11
CA ASP A 70 5.14 -1.41 20.04
C ASP A 70 6.46 -1.81 19.35
N MET A 71 6.38 -2.51 18.19
CA MET A 71 7.53 -2.77 17.31
C MET A 71 8.00 -1.51 16.57
N GLY A 72 7.29 -0.39 16.63
CA GLY A 72 7.64 0.88 16.03
C GLY A 72 6.90 1.18 14.72
N PHE A 73 6.12 0.25 14.17
CA PHE A 73 5.33 0.51 12.97
C PHE A 73 4.23 1.55 13.24
N ARG A 74 3.89 2.31 12.21
CA ARG A 74 2.78 3.28 12.21
C ARG A 74 1.87 3.09 11.00
N HIS A 75 2.39 2.47 9.96
CA HIS A 75 1.67 2.18 8.72
C HIS A 75 1.54 0.66 8.56
N VAL A 76 0.34 0.23 8.19
CA VAL A 76 0.07 -1.19 7.95
C VAL A 76 -0.63 -1.39 6.63
N GLU A 77 -0.37 -2.55 6.03
CA GLU A 77 -1.22 -3.11 5.01
C GLU A 77 -2.08 -4.19 5.65
N SER A 78 -3.41 -4.12 5.43
CA SER A 78 -4.31 -5.08 6.03
C SER A 78 -4.47 -6.34 5.16
N ALA A 79 -4.52 -7.48 5.83
CA ALA A 79 -4.81 -8.79 5.23
C ALA A 79 -6.22 -9.27 5.62
N GLY A 80 -7.21 -8.38 5.47
CA GLY A 80 -8.57 -8.55 5.98
C GLY A 80 -8.83 -7.76 7.26
N MET A 81 -10.01 -7.93 7.85
CA MET A 81 -10.48 -7.17 9.02
C MET A 81 -10.73 -8.05 10.25
N TYR A 82 -10.29 -9.30 10.26
CA TYR A 82 -10.29 -10.21 11.42
C TYR A 82 -11.67 -10.36 12.09
N ASP A 83 -12.71 -10.61 11.29
CA ASP A 83 -14.12 -10.73 11.72
C ASP A 83 -14.73 -9.43 12.31
N MET A 84 -14.03 -8.30 12.23
CA MET A 84 -14.56 -6.99 12.58
C MET A 84 -15.32 -6.37 11.40
N THR A 85 -16.27 -5.50 11.71
CA THR A 85 -16.78 -4.54 10.72
C THR A 85 -15.70 -3.51 10.37
N ALA A 86 -15.84 -2.82 9.24
CA ALA A 86 -14.87 -1.80 8.85
C ALA A 86 -14.73 -0.67 9.89
N ASP A 87 -15.85 -0.27 10.52
CA ASP A 87 -15.85 0.75 11.57
C ASP A 87 -15.13 0.27 12.85
N GLU A 88 -15.34 -0.99 13.24
CA GLU A 88 -14.65 -1.58 14.39
C GLU A 88 -13.14 -1.72 14.12
N PHE A 89 -12.77 -2.18 12.92
CA PHE A 89 -11.38 -2.29 12.52
C PHE A 89 -10.70 -0.92 12.44
N ALA A 90 -11.35 0.09 11.85
CA ALA A 90 -10.86 1.46 11.81
C ALA A 90 -10.65 2.04 13.22
N ALA A 91 -11.57 1.77 14.15
CA ALA A 91 -11.42 2.18 15.54
C ALA A 91 -10.22 1.48 16.20
N ALA A 92 -10.07 0.16 16.03
CA ALA A 92 -8.96 -0.60 16.59
C ALA A 92 -7.59 -0.15 16.04
N ILE A 93 -7.48 0.13 14.74
CA ILE A 93 -6.28 0.69 14.09
C ILE A 93 -5.94 2.04 14.72
N LYS A 94 -6.92 2.93 14.83
CA LYS A 94 -6.73 4.26 15.42
C LYS A 94 -6.34 4.19 16.90
N ASP A 95 -7.01 3.35 17.69
CA ASP A 95 -6.75 3.19 19.12
C ASP A 95 -5.34 2.60 19.36
N ALA A 96 -4.86 1.77 18.44
CA ALA A 96 -3.48 1.27 18.43
C ALA A 96 -2.46 2.33 17.96
N GLY A 97 -2.87 3.50 17.46
CA GLY A 97 -1.98 4.52 16.92
C GLY A 97 -1.35 4.13 15.57
N LEU A 98 -2.09 3.36 14.77
CA LEU A 98 -1.71 2.92 13.43
C LEU A 98 -2.58 3.60 12.37
N SER A 99 -2.15 3.51 11.10
CA SER A 99 -2.91 3.88 9.91
C SER A 99 -2.85 2.75 8.86
N VAL A 100 -3.93 2.58 8.11
CA VAL A 100 -3.99 1.66 6.97
C VAL A 100 -3.71 2.45 5.71
N SER A 101 -2.65 2.13 4.98
CA SER A 101 -2.35 2.74 3.68
C SER A 101 -2.83 1.87 2.51
N SER A 102 -2.88 0.57 2.71
CA SER A 102 -3.24 -0.43 1.71
C SER A 102 -4.03 -1.58 2.32
N MET A 103 -4.92 -2.18 1.54
CA MET A 103 -5.66 -3.36 1.97
C MET A 103 -5.77 -4.42 0.87
N HIS A 104 -5.55 -5.68 1.25
CA HIS A 104 -5.84 -6.83 0.42
C HIS A 104 -7.27 -7.27 0.59
N VAL A 105 -7.94 -7.52 -0.53
CA VAL A 105 -9.28 -8.11 -0.61
C VAL A 105 -9.27 -9.34 -1.52
N SER A 106 -10.35 -10.09 -1.58
CA SER A 106 -10.43 -11.21 -2.51
C SER A 106 -10.84 -10.73 -3.92
N HIS A 107 -10.47 -11.52 -4.94
CA HIS A 107 -10.97 -11.34 -6.30
C HIS A 107 -12.51 -11.41 -6.35
N ASP A 108 -13.11 -12.29 -5.53
CA ASP A 108 -14.55 -12.47 -5.46
C ASP A 108 -15.27 -11.23 -4.93
N ASP A 109 -14.70 -10.58 -3.90
CA ASP A 109 -15.23 -9.32 -3.37
C ASP A 109 -15.22 -8.21 -4.43
N LEU A 110 -14.10 -8.03 -5.15
CA LEU A 110 -14.02 -7.03 -6.23
C LEU A 110 -14.97 -7.32 -7.39
N THR A 111 -15.23 -8.60 -7.66
CA THR A 111 -16.12 -9.02 -8.75
C THR A 111 -17.59 -8.86 -8.38
N ASN A 112 -17.96 -9.22 -7.15
CA ASN A 112 -19.36 -9.39 -6.76
C ASN A 112 -19.88 -8.34 -5.79
N ASP A 113 -18.98 -7.62 -5.07
CA ASP A 113 -19.37 -6.66 -4.03
C ASP A 113 -18.43 -5.42 -3.96
N MET A 114 -18.12 -4.85 -5.12
CA MET A 114 -17.27 -3.67 -5.25
C MET A 114 -17.74 -2.49 -4.37
N GLU A 115 -19.06 -2.33 -4.18
CA GLU A 115 -19.61 -1.24 -3.37
C GLU A 115 -19.19 -1.39 -1.89
N THR A 116 -19.28 -2.60 -1.34
CA THR A 116 -18.80 -2.89 0.03
C THR A 116 -17.29 -2.74 0.14
N VAL A 117 -16.51 -3.19 -0.86
CA VAL A 117 -15.05 -2.99 -0.87
C VAL A 117 -14.69 -1.50 -0.79
N VAL A 118 -15.33 -0.67 -1.62
CA VAL A 118 -15.11 0.79 -1.61
C VAL A 118 -15.49 1.42 -0.27
N ALA A 119 -16.64 1.01 0.30
CA ALA A 119 -17.08 1.51 1.59
C ALA A 119 -16.10 1.16 2.72
N ASN A 120 -15.66 -0.09 2.75
CA ASN A 120 -14.70 -0.59 3.74
C ASN A 120 -13.34 0.11 3.62
N ALA A 121 -12.79 0.23 2.40
CA ALA A 121 -11.53 0.92 2.15
C ALA A 121 -11.56 2.36 2.66
N LYS A 122 -12.65 3.08 2.38
CA LYS A 122 -12.84 4.45 2.87
C LYS A 122 -12.99 4.54 4.39
N ALA A 123 -13.69 3.59 5.00
CA ALA A 123 -13.88 3.57 6.44
C ALA A 123 -12.55 3.34 7.19
N VAL A 124 -11.70 2.45 6.67
CA VAL A 124 -10.38 2.18 7.29
C VAL A 124 -9.30 3.19 6.86
N GLY A 125 -9.58 4.04 5.87
CA GLY A 125 -8.66 5.07 5.40
C GLY A 125 -7.60 4.57 4.41
N ALA A 126 -7.79 3.40 3.79
CA ALA A 126 -6.87 2.86 2.79
C ALA A 126 -6.92 3.70 1.50
N GLU A 127 -5.76 3.99 0.94
CA GLU A 127 -5.60 4.60 -0.38
C GLU A 127 -5.57 3.55 -1.49
N TYR A 128 -4.91 2.43 -1.21
CA TYR A 128 -4.71 1.32 -2.12
C TYR A 128 -5.61 0.13 -1.75
N VAL A 129 -6.21 -0.49 -2.76
CA VAL A 129 -6.98 -1.73 -2.64
C VAL A 129 -6.49 -2.72 -3.68
N GLY A 130 -6.12 -3.90 -3.29
CA GLY A 130 -5.58 -4.88 -4.22
C GLY A 130 -5.85 -6.32 -3.85
N ILE A 131 -5.40 -7.19 -4.73
CA ILE A 131 -5.47 -8.63 -4.53
C ILE A 131 -4.07 -9.25 -4.61
N ALA A 132 -3.80 -10.19 -3.70
CA ALA A 132 -2.57 -10.97 -3.69
C ALA A 132 -2.71 -12.32 -4.42
N TRP A 133 -3.92 -12.68 -4.80
CA TRP A 133 -4.18 -14.00 -5.35
C TRP A 133 -5.22 -13.96 -6.46
N TYR A 134 -4.78 -14.33 -7.69
CA TYR A 134 -5.70 -14.44 -8.81
C TYR A 134 -6.25 -15.86 -8.94
N PRO A 135 -7.56 -16.06 -9.17
CA PRO A 135 -8.16 -17.37 -9.33
C PRO A 135 -7.52 -18.15 -10.49
N ARG A 136 -7.06 -19.35 -10.20
CA ARG A 136 -6.47 -20.25 -11.20
C ARG A 136 -6.54 -21.70 -10.76
N GLU A 137 -6.35 -22.61 -11.72
CA GLU A 137 -6.07 -24.00 -11.39
C GLU A 137 -4.69 -24.11 -10.72
N ALA A 138 -4.60 -24.89 -9.64
CA ALA A 138 -3.37 -25.01 -8.87
C ALA A 138 -2.21 -25.51 -9.75
N GLY A 139 -1.08 -24.80 -9.70
CA GLY A 139 0.11 -25.13 -10.47
C GLY A 139 0.03 -24.79 -11.97
N ASN A 140 -1.03 -24.08 -12.41
CA ASN A 140 -1.24 -23.74 -13.81
C ASN A 140 -1.61 -22.26 -13.96
N PHE A 141 -0.63 -21.42 -14.28
CA PHE A 141 -0.88 -20.04 -14.68
C PHE A 141 -0.61 -19.92 -16.18
N THR A 142 -1.65 -19.70 -16.96
CA THR A 142 -1.63 -19.73 -18.42
C THR A 142 -1.78 -18.35 -19.04
N GLU A 143 -1.48 -18.23 -20.35
CA GLU A 143 -1.78 -17.01 -21.10
C GLU A 143 -3.26 -16.64 -21.02
N GLU A 144 -4.17 -17.61 -21.10
CA GLU A 144 -5.61 -17.34 -20.97
C GLU A 144 -5.95 -16.74 -19.62
N THR A 145 -5.37 -17.30 -18.53
CA THR A 145 -5.52 -16.75 -17.17
C THR A 145 -4.95 -15.34 -17.06
N ALA A 146 -3.76 -15.08 -17.64
CA ALA A 146 -3.15 -13.75 -17.63
C ALA A 146 -4.00 -12.72 -18.38
N ARG A 147 -4.57 -13.08 -19.55
CA ARG A 147 -5.45 -12.18 -20.32
C ARG A 147 -6.76 -11.90 -19.61
N GLN A 148 -7.32 -12.88 -18.89
CA GLN A 148 -8.49 -12.64 -18.06
C GLN A 148 -8.14 -11.71 -16.88
N ALA A 149 -6.99 -11.94 -16.24
CA ALA A 149 -6.49 -11.06 -15.17
C ALA A 149 -6.34 -9.60 -15.64
N ILE A 150 -5.77 -9.37 -16.83
CA ILE A 150 -5.65 -8.05 -17.45
C ILE A 150 -7.02 -7.36 -17.58
N ALA A 151 -8.02 -8.10 -18.07
CA ALA A 151 -9.37 -7.56 -18.24
C ALA A 151 -10.00 -7.18 -16.88
N ASP A 152 -9.88 -8.08 -15.90
CA ASP A 152 -10.42 -7.87 -14.55
C ASP A 152 -9.73 -6.71 -13.84
N PHE A 153 -8.39 -6.64 -13.89
CA PHE A 153 -7.61 -5.57 -13.25
C PHE A 153 -7.94 -4.19 -13.80
N ASN A 154 -8.08 -4.06 -15.12
CA ASN A 154 -8.52 -2.81 -15.74
C ASN A 154 -9.94 -2.43 -15.29
N ALA A 155 -10.86 -3.41 -15.14
CA ALA A 155 -12.22 -3.16 -14.67
C ALA A 155 -12.25 -2.75 -13.19
N PHE A 156 -11.50 -3.45 -12.33
CA PHE A 156 -11.37 -3.14 -10.91
C PHE A 156 -10.72 -1.76 -10.70
N GLY A 157 -9.61 -1.52 -11.40
CA GLY A 157 -8.90 -0.23 -11.34
C GLY A 157 -9.78 0.93 -11.76
N LYS A 158 -10.60 0.75 -12.81
CA LYS A 158 -11.56 1.79 -13.20
C LYS A 158 -12.59 2.06 -12.10
N SER A 159 -13.18 1.03 -11.52
CA SER A 159 -14.20 1.19 -10.49
C SER A 159 -13.66 1.84 -9.22
N LEU A 160 -12.45 1.45 -8.80
CA LEU A 160 -11.77 2.03 -7.64
C LEU A 160 -11.34 3.47 -7.91
N LYS A 161 -10.80 3.79 -9.09
CA LYS A 161 -10.44 5.15 -9.50
C LYS A 161 -11.67 6.08 -9.51
N ASP A 162 -12.80 5.63 -10.02
CA ASP A 162 -14.06 6.38 -10.00
C ASP A 162 -14.53 6.67 -8.56
N ALA A 163 -14.13 5.83 -7.59
CA ALA A 163 -14.38 6.00 -6.16
C ALA A 163 -13.29 6.80 -5.42
N GLY A 164 -12.21 7.20 -6.09
CA GLY A 164 -11.07 7.92 -5.51
C GLY A 164 -10.05 7.02 -4.79
N LEU A 165 -10.02 5.72 -5.14
CA LEU A 165 -9.08 4.73 -4.64
C LEU A 165 -8.16 4.25 -5.78
N LYS A 166 -7.04 3.61 -5.44
CA LYS A 166 -6.08 3.04 -6.38
C LYS A 166 -6.15 1.51 -6.32
N PHE A 167 -6.11 0.85 -7.49
CA PHE A 167 -6.01 -0.62 -7.57
C PHE A 167 -4.55 -1.05 -7.70
N PHE A 168 -4.19 -2.13 -7.01
CA PHE A 168 -2.93 -2.81 -7.22
C PHE A 168 -3.09 -4.33 -7.33
N TYR A 169 -2.16 -4.95 -8.03
CA TYR A 169 -1.96 -6.39 -8.05
C TYR A 169 -0.63 -6.76 -7.40
N HIS A 170 -0.68 -7.67 -6.43
CA HIS A 170 0.48 -8.26 -5.77
C HIS A 170 0.87 -9.55 -6.49
N ASN A 171 2.10 -9.62 -7.00
CA ASN A 171 2.57 -10.82 -7.69
C ASN A 171 2.98 -11.93 -6.72
N HIS A 172 2.81 -13.17 -7.21
CA HIS A 172 3.39 -14.36 -6.60
C HIS A 172 4.44 -14.99 -7.54
N GLY A 173 4.91 -16.19 -7.19
CA GLY A 173 5.97 -16.86 -7.97
C GLY A 173 5.48 -17.59 -9.21
N TYR A 174 4.21 -17.54 -9.58
CA TYR A 174 3.65 -18.26 -10.72
C TYR A 174 3.45 -17.40 -11.97
N GLU A 175 3.25 -16.10 -11.84
CA GLU A 175 3.10 -15.18 -12.97
C GLU A 175 4.38 -15.05 -13.81
N PRO A 176 5.60 -15.19 -13.23
CA PRO A 176 6.82 -15.20 -14.02
C PRO A 176 7.01 -16.44 -14.90
N SER A 177 5.93 -17.19 -15.19
CA SER A 177 5.94 -18.29 -16.17
C SER A 177 6.38 -17.75 -17.54
N PRO A 178 7.27 -18.49 -18.27
CA PRO A 178 7.79 -18.04 -19.55
C PRO A 178 6.71 -17.76 -20.59
N TYR A 179 6.79 -16.61 -21.26
CA TYR A 179 5.91 -16.21 -22.36
C TYR A 179 6.64 -15.32 -23.37
N GLY A 180 6.69 -15.75 -24.65
CA GLY A 180 7.43 -15.03 -25.67
C GLY A 180 8.91 -14.86 -25.31
N ASP A 181 9.38 -13.61 -25.36
CA ASP A 181 10.74 -13.25 -24.94
C ASP A 181 10.82 -12.82 -23.45
N GLY A 182 9.69 -12.86 -22.72
CA GLY A 182 9.55 -12.48 -21.32
C GLY A 182 8.74 -13.49 -20.51
N THR A 183 7.85 -12.98 -19.67
CA THR A 183 7.00 -13.76 -18.77
C THR A 183 5.53 -13.35 -18.89
N LEU A 184 4.63 -14.17 -18.32
CA LEU A 184 3.22 -13.77 -18.18
C LEU A 184 3.04 -12.58 -17.22
N LEU A 185 3.97 -12.35 -16.29
CA LEU A 185 3.98 -11.14 -15.47
C LEU A 185 4.26 -9.89 -16.33
N ASP A 186 5.28 -9.97 -17.21
CA ASP A 186 5.56 -8.88 -18.16
C ASP A 186 4.33 -8.59 -19.04
N LEU A 187 3.64 -9.62 -19.53
CA LEU A 187 2.40 -9.46 -20.31
C LEU A 187 1.32 -8.72 -19.52
N ILE A 188 1.09 -9.08 -18.24
CA ILE A 188 0.10 -8.43 -17.38
C ILE A 188 0.46 -6.97 -17.16
N ILE A 189 1.73 -6.68 -16.89
CA ILE A 189 2.20 -5.31 -16.65
C ILE A 189 2.05 -4.47 -17.93
N ASP A 190 2.41 -5.00 -19.09
CA ASP A 190 2.41 -4.27 -20.36
C ASP A 190 1.00 -4.00 -20.91
N GLU A 191 0.06 -4.95 -20.74
CA GLU A 191 -1.28 -4.84 -21.31
C GLU A 191 -2.34 -4.25 -20.36
N THR A 192 -2.00 -3.98 -19.08
CA THR A 192 -2.88 -3.24 -18.17
C THR A 192 -2.69 -1.73 -18.30
N ASP A 193 -3.78 -0.98 -18.20
CA ASP A 193 -3.76 0.49 -18.27
C ASP A 193 -3.01 1.08 -17.05
N PRO A 194 -1.89 1.80 -17.25
CA PRO A 194 -1.10 2.37 -16.15
C PRO A 194 -1.83 3.46 -15.36
N GLU A 195 -2.92 4.01 -15.89
CA GLU A 195 -3.79 4.96 -15.19
C GLU A 195 -4.77 4.27 -14.24
N LEU A 196 -4.95 2.97 -14.36
CA LEU A 196 -5.94 2.18 -13.63
C LEU A 196 -5.30 1.13 -12.72
N VAL A 197 -4.16 0.58 -13.11
CA VAL A 197 -3.53 -0.57 -12.46
C VAL A 197 -2.10 -0.24 -12.08
N THR A 198 -1.78 -0.40 -10.82
CA THR A 198 -0.40 -0.42 -10.33
C THR A 198 -0.07 -1.79 -9.75
N PHE A 199 1.19 -1.99 -9.38
CA PHE A 199 1.66 -3.28 -8.88
C PHE A 199 2.32 -3.13 -7.52
N GLU A 200 2.16 -4.15 -6.71
CA GLU A 200 2.94 -4.41 -5.53
C GLU A 200 3.94 -5.51 -5.84
N MET A 201 5.22 -5.20 -5.74
CA MET A 201 6.28 -6.20 -5.93
C MET A 201 6.49 -6.99 -4.66
N ASP A 202 6.14 -8.28 -4.65
CA ASP A 202 6.69 -9.19 -3.65
C ASP A 202 8.09 -9.64 -4.10
N VAL A 203 9.10 -9.23 -3.33
CA VAL A 203 10.50 -9.45 -3.69
C VAL A 203 10.87 -10.93 -3.66
N LEU A 204 10.39 -11.69 -2.67
CA LEU A 204 10.63 -13.13 -2.60
C LEU A 204 10.02 -13.86 -3.81
N TRP A 205 8.76 -13.55 -4.11
CA TRP A 205 8.03 -14.16 -5.22
C TRP A 205 8.46 -13.66 -6.59
N THR A 206 9.23 -12.59 -6.67
CA THR A 206 9.95 -12.15 -7.88
C THR A 206 11.30 -12.86 -7.98
N TRP A 207 12.05 -12.94 -6.87
CA TRP A 207 13.39 -13.51 -6.82
C TRP A 207 13.41 -15.02 -7.00
N LEU A 208 12.49 -15.74 -6.33
CA LEU A 208 12.45 -17.22 -6.34
C LEU A 208 12.28 -17.82 -7.75
N PRO A 209 11.47 -17.28 -8.68
CA PRO A 209 11.35 -17.77 -10.06
C PRO A 209 12.52 -17.39 -10.99
N ASN A 210 13.64 -16.87 -10.50
CA ASN A 210 14.77 -16.38 -11.26
C ASN A 210 14.54 -15.03 -11.99
N VAL A 211 13.59 -14.24 -11.58
CA VAL A 211 13.46 -12.86 -12.05
C VAL A 211 14.33 -11.97 -11.16
N ASP A 212 15.11 -11.08 -11.77
CA ASP A 212 15.82 -10.03 -11.04
C ASP A 212 14.86 -8.85 -10.78
N PRO A 213 14.58 -8.49 -9.52
CA PRO A 213 13.63 -7.42 -9.21
C PRO A 213 14.11 -6.05 -9.69
N VAL A 214 15.42 -5.75 -9.67
CA VAL A 214 15.96 -4.50 -10.22
C VAL A 214 15.72 -4.44 -11.72
N ALA A 215 16.06 -5.51 -12.45
CA ALA A 215 15.82 -5.57 -13.88
C ALA A 215 14.32 -5.54 -14.24
N LEU A 216 13.45 -6.03 -13.37
CA LEU A 216 11.99 -5.95 -13.56
C LEU A 216 11.50 -4.50 -13.42
N ILE A 217 11.98 -3.76 -12.41
CA ILE A 217 11.69 -2.33 -12.25
C ILE A 217 12.16 -1.54 -13.49
N GLU A 218 13.40 -1.77 -13.93
CA GLU A 218 13.98 -1.08 -15.09
C GLU A 218 13.22 -1.34 -16.41
N ARG A 219 12.63 -2.55 -16.56
CA ARG A 219 11.81 -2.86 -17.76
C ARG A 219 10.43 -2.20 -17.74
N HIS A 220 9.87 -1.97 -16.55
CA HIS A 220 8.51 -1.46 -16.39
C HIS A 220 8.48 -0.21 -15.50
N PRO A 221 9.15 0.89 -15.90
CA PRO A 221 9.31 2.07 -15.05
C PRO A 221 7.95 2.67 -14.64
N GLY A 222 7.84 3.01 -13.36
CA GLY A 222 6.67 3.65 -12.77
C GLY A 222 5.46 2.75 -12.55
N ARG A 223 5.55 1.44 -12.87
CA ARG A 223 4.42 0.52 -12.74
C ARG A 223 4.26 -0.03 -11.32
N PHE A 224 5.34 -0.12 -10.56
CA PHE A 224 5.32 -0.58 -9.19
C PHE A 224 5.24 0.60 -8.22
N LYS A 225 4.34 0.51 -7.25
CA LYS A 225 4.17 1.56 -6.21
C LYS A 225 4.30 1.04 -4.80
N LEU A 226 4.09 -0.26 -4.61
CA LEU A 226 4.16 -0.92 -3.32
C LEU A 226 5.18 -2.06 -3.40
N MET A 227 5.76 -2.42 -2.25
CA MET A 227 6.73 -3.51 -2.15
C MET A 227 6.50 -4.32 -0.88
N HIS A 228 6.40 -5.66 -1.01
CA HIS A 228 6.60 -6.58 0.09
C HIS A 228 8.08 -6.91 0.22
N ILE A 229 8.65 -6.49 1.35
CA ILE A 229 10.03 -6.78 1.72
C ILE A 229 10.05 -8.15 2.37
N LYS A 230 10.49 -9.14 1.60
CA LYS A 230 10.50 -10.56 1.95
C LYS A 230 11.72 -11.25 1.34
N ASP A 231 12.36 -12.17 2.07
CA ASP A 231 13.60 -12.83 1.62
C ASP A 231 13.58 -14.32 1.95
N MET A 232 14.50 -15.06 1.37
CA MET A 232 14.69 -16.48 1.60
C MET A 232 16.14 -16.80 2.02
N LYS A 233 16.30 -17.94 2.74
CA LYS A 233 17.60 -18.38 3.24
C LYS A 233 18.66 -18.53 2.14
N PRO A 234 19.94 -18.23 2.45
CA PRO A 234 21.03 -18.46 1.52
C PRO A 234 21.16 -19.93 1.10
N GLY A 235 21.49 -20.13 -0.17
CA GLY A 235 21.78 -21.48 -0.70
C GLY A 235 20.55 -22.26 -1.15
N LEU A 236 19.36 -21.72 -1.03
CA LEU A 236 18.16 -22.32 -1.65
C LEU A 236 18.18 -22.09 -3.18
N GLU A 237 17.75 -23.12 -3.92
CA GLU A 237 17.67 -23.06 -5.37
C GLU A 237 16.51 -22.16 -5.80
N ARG A 238 16.76 -21.40 -6.87
CA ARG A 238 15.76 -20.55 -7.54
C ARG A 238 15.19 -21.26 -8.77
N GLY A 239 14.10 -20.74 -9.32
CA GLY A 239 13.44 -21.27 -10.51
C GLY A 239 12.09 -21.92 -10.23
N SER A 240 11.61 -21.91 -8.99
CA SER A 240 10.28 -22.43 -8.66
C SER A 240 9.18 -21.47 -9.09
N LEU A 241 8.19 -21.99 -9.81
CA LEU A 241 6.97 -21.29 -10.24
C LEU A 241 5.76 -21.67 -9.39
N SER A 242 5.98 -22.25 -8.21
CA SER A 242 4.89 -22.76 -7.36
C SER A 242 4.10 -21.67 -6.63
N GLY A 243 4.71 -20.50 -6.38
CA GLY A 243 4.16 -19.48 -5.47
C GLY A 243 4.14 -19.97 -4.01
N GLY A 244 4.99 -20.92 -3.65
CA GLY A 244 5.11 -21.46 -2.31
C GLY A 244 6.56 -21.72 -1.91
N LEU A 245 6.87 -21.44 -0.64
CA LEU A 245 8.14 -21.73 0.01
C LEU A 245 7.84 -22.10 1.48
N PRO A 246 8.44 -23.18 2.04
CA PRO A 246 8.29 -23.52 3.44
C PRO A 246 8.63 -22.36 4.37
N GLU A 247 7.94 -22.25 5.50
CA GLU A 247 8.16 -21.16 6.48
C GLU A 247 9.61 -21.14 7.00
N GLU A 248 10.17 -22.34 7.23
CA GLU A 248 11.55 -22.51 7.68
C GLU A 248 12.61 -22.05 6.67
N ASP A 249 12.26 -21.89 5.39
CA ASP A 249 13.16 -21.46 4.32
C ASP A 249 13.12 -19.93 4.09
N LYS A 250 12.19 -19.24 4.73
CA LYS A 250 12.12 -17.77 4.73
C LYS A 250 13.17 -17.20 5.69
N SER A 251 13.64 -15.99 5.42
CA SER A 251 14.78 -15.39 6.11
C SER A 251 14.46 -14.02 6.70
N VAL A 252 15.18 -13.69 7.77
CA VAL A 252 15.30 -12.30 8.23
C VAL A 252 15.91 -11.45 7.13
N ILE A 253 15.40 -10.25 6.92
CA ILE A 253 15.92 -9.33 5.90
C ILE A 253 17.36 -8.96 6.22
N GLY A 254 18.22 -9.09 5.19
CA GLY A 254 19.67 -8.91 5.33
C GLY A 254 20.45 -10.18 5.67
N GLU A 255 19.77 -11.28 6.01
CA GLU A 255 20.39 -12.60 6.20
C GLU A 255 20.09 -13.54 5.01
N GLY A 256 19.34 -13.05 4.00
CA GLY A 256 18.88 -13.82 2.86
C GLY A 256 19.74 -13.70 1.62
N GLN A 257 19.10 -13.75 0.45
CA GLN A 257 19.78 -13.77 -0.86
C GLN A 257 19.64 -12.46 -1.64
N VAL A 258 18.73 -11.58 -1.25
CA VAL A 258 18.40 -10.35 -1.99
C VAL A 258 19.45 -9.27 -1.72
N ASP A 259 19.90 -8.59 -2.78
CA ASP A 259 20.72 -7.36 -2.68
C ASP A 259 19.81 -6.16 -2.37
N TRP A 260 19.50 -6.00 -1.09
CA TRP A 260 18.59 -4.94 -0.61
C TRP A 260 19.08 -3.53 -0.91
N PRO A 261 20.40 -3.18 -0.77
CA PRO A 261 20.87 -1.86 -1.16
C PRO A 261 20.56 -1.51 -2.61
N ALA A 262 20.90 -2.39 -3.55
CA ALA A 262 20.65 -2.16 -4.97
C ALA A 262 19.16 -2.09 -5.29
N LEU A 263 18.34 -2.97 -4.68
CA LEU A 263 16.91 -3.00 -4.92
C LEU A 263 16.20 -1.77 -4.38
N LEU A 264 16.48 -1.36 -3.15
CA LEU A 264 15.85 -0.17 -2.55
C LEU A 264 16.24 1.11 -3.30
N GLN A 265 17.51 1.23 -3.71
CA GLN A 265 17.94 2.35 -4.55
C GLN A 265 17.16 2.42 -5.88
N ALA A 266 16.95 1.27 -6.53
CA ALA A 266 16.17 1.22 -7.77
C ALA A 266 14.70 1.55 -7.53
N ALA A 267 14.10 1.03 -6.46
CA ALA A 267 12.72 1.27 -6.10
C ALA A 267 12.44 2.75 -5.78
N GLU A 268 13.31 3.40 -5.00
CA GLU A 268 13.18 4.83 -4.70
C GLU A 268 13.34 5.68 -5.96
N ALA A 269 14.31 5.36 -6.82
CA ALA A 269 14.49 6.05 -8.10
C ALA A 269 13.29 5.92 -9.04
N ASP A 270 12.56 4.79 -8.99
CA ASP A 270 11.34 4.55 -9.78
C ASP A 270 10.07 5.14 -9.14
N GLY A 271 10.13 5.58 -7.88
CA GLY A 271 9.05 6.24 -7.17
C GLY A 271 8.05 5.28 -6.53
N PHE A 272 8.54 4.25 -5.86
CA PHE A 272 7.73 3.45 -4.94
C PHE A 272 7.23 4.31 -3.79
N GLU A 273 5.97 4.09 -3.40
CA GLU A 273 5.27 4.90 -2.39
C GLU A 273 5.18 4.21 -1.04
N HIS A 274 5.13 2.85 -1.03
CA HIS A 274 4.97 2.07 0.19
C HIS A 274 5.87 0.85 0.22
N TYR A 275 6.44 0.60 1.39
CA TYR A 275 7.28 -0.55 1.71
C TYR A 275 6.70 -1.28 2.92
N TYR A 276 6.37 -2.57 2.77
CA TYR A 276 5.81 -3.38 3.85
C TYR A 276 6.71 -4.57 4.13
N LEU A 277 7.21 -4.65 5.37
CA LEU A 277 7.82 -5.88 5.83
C LEU A 277 6.74 -6.98 5.89
N GLU A 278 6.99 -8.11 5.24
CA GLU A 278 6.16 -9.31 5.42
C GLU A 278 7.03 -10.49 5.82
N ASP A 279 6.85 -10.94 7.06
CA ASP A 279 7.55 -12.10 7.61
C ASP A 279 6.57 -13.27 7.77
N GLU A 280 6.72 -14.28 6.94
CA GLU A 280 5.96 -15.52 7.01
C GLU A 280 6.81 -16.70 7.50
N SER A 281 7.89 -16.41 8.21
CA SER A 281 8.74 -17.44 8.85
C SER A 281 8.05 -18.04 10.09
N THR A 282 8.70 -19.01 10.68
CA THR A 282 8.22 -19.67 11.91
C THR A 282 8.24 -18.77 13.16
N ASP A 283 8.92 -17.61 13.11
CA ASP A 283 9.00 -16.65 14.23
C ASP A 283 8.96 -15.18 13.74
N PRO A 284 7.84 -14.73 13.15
CA PRO A 284 7.74 -13.36 12.64
C PRO A 284 7.88 -12.30 13.74
N VAL A 285 7.46 -12.60 14.97
CA VAL A 285 7.56 -11.67 16.10
C VAL A 285 9.01 -11.45 16.51
N GLY A 286 9.82 -12.50 16.56
CA GLY A 286 11.24 -12.41 16.90
C GLY A 286 12.13 -11.90 15.77
N ASN A 287 11.68 -12.04 14.52
CA ASN A 287 12.44 -11.68 13.32
C ASN A 287 12.17 -10.24 12.84
N ALA A 288 10.93 -9.74 12.95
CA ALA A 288 10.60 -8.40 12.51
C ALA A 288 11.52 -7.30 13.07
N PRO A 289 11.86 -7.27 14.39
CA PRO A 289 12.79 -6.28 14.92
C PRO A 289 14.21 -6.35 14.31
N LYS A 290 14.68 -7.55 13.92
CA LYS A 290 15.98 -7.75 13.28
C LYS A 290 15.96 -7.19 11.85
N SER A 291 14.92 -7.53 11.11
CA SER A 291 14.67 -7.01 9.75
C SER A 291 14.57 -5.48 9.75
N VAL A 292 13.82 -4.90 10.68
CA VAL A 292 13.72 -3.45 10.87
C VAL A 292 15.09 -2.84 11.15
N SER A 293 15.87 -3.44 12.07
CA SER A 293 17.21 -2.94 12.41
C SER A 293 18.16 -2.94 11.21
N TYR A 294 18.08 -3.94 10.35
CA TYR A 294 18.85 -3.99 9.11
C TYR A 294 18.40 -2.89 8.14
N LEU A 295 17.10 -2.83 7.83
CA LEU A 295 16.54 -1.88 6.86
C LEU A 295 16.77 -0.42 7.25
N THR A 296 16.69 -0.10 8.54
CA THR A 296 16.93 1.26 9.04
C THR A 296 18.41 1.63 9.07
N GLY A 297 19.32 0.65 9.08
CA GLY A 297 20.76 0.86 9.04
C GLY A 297 21.39 0.77 7.64
N ILE A 298 20.61 0.37 6.62
CA ILE A 298 21.12 0.20 5.25
C ILE A 298 21.48 1.56 4.62
N THR A 299 22.54 1.57 3.83
CA THR A 299 22.97 2.74 3.05
C THR A 299 23.22 2.34 1.61
N TYR A 300 22.80 3.15 0.65
CA TYR A 300 22.96 2.93 -0.80
C TYR A 300 23.11 4.23 -1.57
#